data_2c426d16fe030ca98c86e31e3de83283
#
_entry.id   2c426d16fe030ca98c86e31e3de83283
#
_cell.length_a   1.000
_cell.length_b   1.000
_cell.length_c   1.000
_cell.angle_alpha   90.00
_cell.angle_beta   90.00
_cell.angle_gamma   90.00
#
_symmetry.space_group_name_H-M   'P 1'
#
loop_
_entity.id
_entity.type
_entity.pdbx_description
1 polymer ?
#
loop_
_entity_poly.entity_id
_entity_poly.type
_entity_poly.pdbx_seq_one_letter_code
_entity_poly.pdbx_strand_id
1 'polypeptide(L)'
;VLVPLITGLLLWFLPASLVWRGLEADQNLPYGSRVTLPRGTLHEGYATLRFRTFPPSKISWTLTGLGLIERPLALQYQLSLEGPNHAVNATASLQPSKLSFSDVSGFIESEDINRLAGPFGHQFSGRVDIDLSSIHWRPQCLETAVGQVNWTGGLITLNIFDRVSNYPLPALTTLLGATDCGIKMSVNHQKKTVADFQLTDRGWFTARLQPELLKLAKVPDANQIREPLLFEEKIL
;
A
#
# COMPACT_ATOMS: atom_id res chain seq x y z
N VAL A 1 -36.68 21.11 10.45
CA VAL A 1 -35.50 21.05 11.34
C VAL A 1 -35.35 19.66 11.99
N LEU A 2 -36.43 18.96 12.33
CA LEU A 2 -36.39 17.65 13.01
C LEU A 2 -35.84 16.52 12.13
N VAL A 3 -36.19 16.48 10.83
CA VAL A 3 -35.79 15.43 9.89
C VAL A 3 -34.27 15.33 9.72
N PRO A 4 -33.51 16.41 9.42
CA PRO A 4 -32.07 16.31 9.28
C PRO A 4 -31.35 15.91 10.59
N LEU A 5 -31.90 16.30 11.73
CA LEU A 5 -31.37 15.95 13.04
C LEU A 5 -31.55 14.46 13.34
N ILE A 6 -32.72 13.90 13.05
CA ILE A 6 -32.99 12.45 13.20
C ILE A 6 -32.12 11.64 12.21
N THR A 7 -32.02 12.10 10.97
CA THR A 7 -31.16 11.42 9.96
C THR A 7 -29.70 11.44 10.37
N GLY A 8 -29.19 12.57 10.89
CA GLY A 8 -27.83 12.67 11.42
C GLY A 8 -27.58 11.72 12.60
N LEU A 9 -28.56 11.62 13.52
CA LEU A 9 -28.48 10.72 14.67
C LEU A 9 -28.49 9.24 14.23
N LEU A 10 -29.33 8.88 13.26
CA LEU A 10 -29.40 7.54 12.71
C LEU A 10 -28.10 7.16 12.00
N LEU A 11 -27.50 8.06 11.23
CA LEU A 11 -26.20 7.84 10.59
C LEU A 11 -25.08 7.71 11.62
N TRP A 12 -25.14 8.47 12.71
CA TRP A 12 -24.13 8.41 13.77
C TRP A 12 -24.09 7.04 14.47
N PHE A 13 -25.25 6.43 14.70
CA PHE A 13 -25.37 5.11 15.33
C PHE A 13 -25.44 3.95 14.33
N LEU A 14 -25.26 4.21 13.03
CA LEU A 14 -25.34 3.17 12.01
C LEU A 14 -24.25 2.10 12.27
N PRO A 15 -24.64 0.81 12.46
CA PRO A 15 -23.68 -0.26 12.69
C PRO A 15 -22.72 -0.41 11.51
N ALA A 16 -21.41 -0.51 11.79
CA ALA A 16 -20.40 -0.71 10.77
C ALA A 16 -20.65 -1.96 9.91
N SER A 17 -21.25 -3.00 10.49
CA SER A 17 -21.56 -4.25 9.80
C SER A 17 -22.52 -4.09 8.61
N LEU A 18 -23.43 -3.09 8.64
CA LEU A 18 -24.33 -2.82 7.53
C LEU A 18 -23.60 -2.20 6.35
N VAL A 19 -22.68 -1.27 6.62
CA VAL A 19 -21.88 -0.60 5.60
C VAL A 19 -20.91 -1.57 4.93
N TRP A 20 -20.22 -2.39 5.73
CA TRP A 20 -19.30 -3.39 5.21
C TRP A 20 -19.98 -4.43 4.33
N ARG A 21 -21.21 -4.84 4.64
CA ARG A 21 -22.01 -5.72 3.75
C ARG A 21 -22.30 -5.06 2.40
N GLY A 22 -22.58 -3.77 2.38
CA GLY A 22 -22.76 -3.02 1.13
C GLY A 22 -21.48 -2.99 0.29
N LEU A 23 -20.33 -2.68 0.91
CA LEU A 23 -19.03 -2.64 0.23
C LEU A 23 -18.58 -4.00 -0.30
N GLU A 24 -18.84 -5.10 0.43
CA GLU A 24 -18.55 -6.46 -0.04
C GLU A 24 -19.44 -6.85 -1.25
N ALA A 25 -20.72 -6.45 -1.23
CA ALA A 25 -21.65 -6.74 -2.32
C ALA A 25 -21.24 -6.03 -3.64
N ASP A 26 -20.66 -4.84 -3.55
CA ASP A 26 -20.25 -4.04 -4.72
C ASP A 26 -18.83 -4.40 -5.24
N GLN A 27 -18.18 -5.43 -4.70
CA GLN A 27 -16.81 -5.86 -5.08
C GLN A 27 -15.77 -4.71 -5.07
N ASN A 28 -15.97 -3.70 -4.20
CA ASN A 28 -15.09 -2.52 -4.11
C ASN A 28 -13.77 -2.79 -3.36
N LEU A 29 -13.57 -4.00 -2.87
CA LEU A 29 -12.32 -4.39 -2.21
C LEU A 29 -11.33 -4.99 -3.23
N PRO A 30 -10.02 -4.76 -3.06
CA PRO A 30 -9.00 -5.37 -3.90
C PRO A 30 -9.13 -6.90 -3.93
N TYR A 31 -8.89 -7.51 -5.08
CA TYR A 31 -8.98 -8.96 -5.24
C TYR A 31 -8.14 -9.73 -4.22
N GLY A 32 -8.76 -10.66 -3.51
CA GLY A 32 -8.14 -11.42 -2.43
C GLY A 32 -8.21 -10.75 -1.06
N SER A 33 -8.85 -9.57 -0.95
CA SER A 33 -9.15 -8.93 0.33
C SER A 33 -10.48 -9.42 0.89
N ARG A 34 -10.56 -9.56 2.21
CA ARG A 34 -11.80 -9.86 2.93
C ARG A 34 -11.79 -9.15 4.28
N VAL A 35 -12.88 -8.47 4.59
CA VAL A 35 -13.11 -7.86 5.91
C VAL A 35 -14.03 -8.76 6.70
N THR A 36 -13.65 -9.07 7.93
CA THR A 36 -14.42 -9.96 8.81
C THR A 36 -14.61 -9.29 10.17
N LEU A 37 -15.72 -9.68 10.85
CA LEU A 37 -16.02 -9.26 12.20
C LEU A 37 -16.05 -7.73 12.42
N PRO A 38 -16.69 -6.93 11.54
CA PRO A 38 -16.82 -5.51 11.78
C PRO A 38 -17.65 -5.25 13.04
N ARG A 39 -17.10 -4.45 13.95
CA ARG A 39 -17.72 -4.05 15.22
C ARG A 39 -17.66 -2.54 15.38
N GLY A 40 -18.62 -1.99 16.12
CA GLY A 40 -18.76 -0.56 16.34
C GLY A 40 -19.73 0.08 15.34
N THR A 41 -19.56 1.35 15.13
CA THR A 41 -20.41 2.22 14.31
C THR A 41 -19.61 2.80 13.13
N LEU A 42 -20.25 3.61 12.31
CA LEU A 42 -19.57 4.36 11.26
C LEU A 42 -18.53 5.34 11.83
N HIS A 43 -18.80 5.95 12.99
CA HIS A 43 -17.91 6.95 13.53
C HIS A 43 -16.71 6.34 14.27
N GLU A 44 -16.86 5.16 14.85
CA GLU A 44 -15.76 4.46 15.55
C GLU A 44 -15.98 2.95 15.51
N GLY A 45 -14.95 2.21 15.17
CA GLY A 45 -15.04 0.77 15.15
C GLY A 45 -13.75 0.09 14.75
N TYR A 46 -13.83 -1.22 14.61
CA TYR A 46 -12.73 -2.05 14.13
C TYR A 46 -13.25 -3.28 13.38
N ALA A 47 -12.38 -3.83 12.55
CA ALA A 47 -12.62 -5.06 11.81
C ALA A 47 -11.31 -5.84 11.64
N THR A 48 -11.39 -7.08 11.18
CA THR A 48 -10.23 -7.85 10.77
C THR A 48 -10.14 -7.84 9.25
N LEU A 49 -9.05 -7.31 8.73
CA LEU A 49 -8.70 -7.36 7.32
C LEU A 49 -7.85 -8.60 7.05
N ARG A 50 -8.21 -9.37 6.04
CA ARG A 50 -7.41 -10.48 5.50
C ARG A 50 -7.11 -10.18 4.03
N PHE A 51 -5.86 -10.39 3.64
CA PHE A 51 -5.43 -10.22 2.26
C PHE A 51 -4.52 -11.38 1.85
N ARG A 52 -5.01 -12.27 0.98
CA ARG A 52 -4.26 -13.44 0.51
C ARG A 52 -3.59 -14.18 1.68
N THR A 53 -2.27 -14.37 1.61
CA THR A 53 -1.41 -15.01 2.62
C THR A 53 -0.86 -14.02 3.67
N PHE A 54 -1.14 -12.72 3.53
CA PHE A 54 -0.74 -11.72 4.53
C PHE A 54 -1.40 -11.98 5.88
N PRO A 55 -0.74 -11.73 7.01
CA PRO A 55 -1.33 -11.97 8.32
C PRO A 55 -2.63 -11.19 8.52
N PRO A 56 -3.62 -11.78 9.21
CA PRO A 56 -4.81 -11.04 9.58
C PRO A 56 -4.45 -9.78 10.37
N SER A 57 -4.94 -8.65 9.92
CA SER A 57 -4.65 -7.34 10.50
C SER A 57 -5.91 -6.73 11.09
N LYS A 58 -5.81 -6.12 12.25
CA LYS A 58 -6.88 -5.33 12.83
C LYS A 58 -6.86 -3.96 12.18
N ILE A 59 -7.91 -3.60 11.47
CA ILE A 59 -8.16 -2.23 11.02
C ILE A 59 -9.10 -1.56 12.03
N SER A 60 -8.75 -0.38 12.52
CA SER A 60 -9.59 0.46 13.35
C SER A 60 -9.78 1.83 12.69
N TRP A 61 -10.92 2.45 12.95
CA TRP A 61 -11.25 3.77 12.44
C TRP A 61 -11.95 4.61 13.48
N THR A 62 -11.70 5.90 13.44
CA THR A 62 -12.38 6.91 14.24
C THR A 62 -12.65 8.12 13.37
N LEU A 63 -13.92 8.55 13.30
CA LEU A 63 -14.32 9.78 12.60
C LEU A 63 -13.81 10.97 13.41
N THR A 64 -12.92 11.76 12.83
CA THR A 64 -12.28 12.89 13.50
C THR A 64 -12.89 14.22 13.10
N GLY A 65 -13.60 14.27 11.97
CA GLY A 65 -14.19 15.53 11.52
C GLY A 65 -15.05 15.40 10.27
N LEU A 66 -15.75 16.52 10.04
CA LEU A 66 -16.51 16.78 8.83
C LEU A 66 -15.84 17.96 8.14
N GLY A 67 -15.29 17.74 6.95
CA GLY A 67 -14.74 18.80 6.11
C GLY A 67 -15.85 19.68 5.53
N LEU A 68 -16.34 20.65 6.31
CA LEU A 68 -17.43 21.56 5.92
C LEU A 68 -16.99 22.60 4.89
N ILE A 69 -15.69 22.87 4.80
CA ILE A 69 -15.11 23.87 3.89
C ILE A 69 -14.91 23.28 2.50
N GLU A 70 -14.71 21.98 2.40
CA GLU A 70 -14.55 21.26 1.14
C GLU A 70 -15.91 20.99 0.50
N ARG A 71 -16.05 21.31 -0.77
CA ARG A 71 -17.21 20.92 -1.58
C ARG A 71 -16.75 19.90 -2.62
N PRO A 72 -17.26 18.63 -2.62
CA PRO A 72 -18.31 18.07 -1.75
C PRO A 72 -17.84 17.77 -0.32
N LEU A 73 -18.78 17.63 0.62
CA LEU A 73 -18.55 17.30 2.02
C LEU A 73 -17.64 16.08 2.16
N ALA A 74 -16.61 16.20 2.98
CA ALA A 74 -15.66 15.14 3.26
C ALA A 74 -15.81 14.60 4.70
N LEU A 75 -15.78 13.28 4.85
CA LEU A 75 -15.66 12.61 6.14
C LEU A 75 -14.18 12.33 6.41
N GLN A 76 -13.67 12.79 7.54
CA GLN A 76 -12.27 12.58 7.93
C GLN A 76 -12.17 11.48 8.99
N TYR A 77 -11.33 10.50 8.73
CA TYR A 77 -11.10 9.35 9.62
C TYR A 77 -9.62 9.23 9.97
N GLN A 78 -9.35 8.94 11.23
CA GLN A 78 -8.10 8.36 11.65
C GLN A 78 -8.19 6.85 11.49
N LEU A 79 -7.25 6.27 10.76
CA LEU A 79 -7.16 4.83 10.52
C LEU A 79 -5.91 4.27 11.17
N SER A 80 -6.02 3.08 11.75
CA SER A 80 -4.87 2.28 12.18
C SER A 80 -5.03 0.85 11.67
N LEU A 81 -3.96 0.31 11.10
CA LEU A 81 -3.85 -1.09 10.67
C LEU A 81 -2.74 -1.73 11.47
N GLU A 82 -3.07 -2.74 12.27
CA GLU A 82 -2.14 -3.41 13.17
C GLU A 82 -2.16 -4.92 12.94
N GLY A 83 -0.99 -5.52 12.91
CA GLY A 83 -0.79 -6.96 12.81
C GLY A 83 0.40 -7.44 13.62
N PRO A 84 0.79 -8.72 13.49
CA PRO A 84 1.86 -9.30 14.30
C PRO A 84 3.21 -8.57 14.15
N ASN A 85 3.56 -8.19 12.91
CA ASN A 85 4.84 -7.59 12.58
C ASN A 85 4.67 -6.37 11.66
N HIS A 86 3.53 -5.66 11.75
CA HIS A 86 3.30 -4.41 11.03
C HIS A 86 2.36 -3.51 11.81
N ALA A 87 2.55 -2.21 11.63
CA ALA A 87 1.63 -1.18 12.08
C ALA A 87 1.67 -0.01 11.10
N VAL A 88 0.50 0.44 10.64
CA VAL A 88 0.37 1.58 9.72
C VAL A 88 -0.78 2.46 10.19
N ASN A 89 -0.53 3.76 10.28
CA ASN A 89 -1.53 4.77 10.60
C ASN A 89 -1.72 5.69 9.40
N ALA A 90 -2.91 6.24 9.26
CA ALA A 90 -3.23 7.19 8.19
C ALA A 90 -4.42 8.07 8.58
N THR A 91 -4.47 9.27 8.03
CA THR A 91 -5.68 10.09 8.00
C THR A 91 -6.37 9.88 6.65
N ALA A 92 -7.62 9.42 6.65
CA ALA A 92 -8.41 9.24 5.43
C ALA A 92 -9.46 10.34 5.30
N SER A 93 -9.65 10.85 4.08
CA SER A 93 -10.73 11.76 3.71
C SER A 93 -11.57 11.11 2.64
N LEU A 94 -12.83 10.84 2.97
CA LEU A 94 -13.79 10.17 2.10
C LEU A 94 -14.78 11.20 1.54
N GLN A 95 -14.82 11.33 0.23
CA GLN A 95 -15.77 12.11 -0.55
C GLN A 95 -16.55 11.18 -1.50
N PRO A 96 -17.72 11.57 -2.03
CA PRO A 96 -18.51 10.71 -2.91
C PRO A 96 -17.77 10.15 -4.16
N SER A 97 -16.77 10.89 -4.65
CA SER A 97 -16.02 10.54 -5.87
C SER A 97 -14.52 10.46 -5.65
N LYS A 98 -14.04 10.58 -4.40
CA LYS A 98 -12.61 10.64 -4.11
C LYS A 98 -12.31 10.07 -2.72
N LEU A 99 -11.30 9.23 -2.66
CA LEU A 99 -10.69 8.76 -1.41
C LEU A 99 -9.27 9.34 -1.35
N SER A 100 -8.95 9.98 -0.23
CA SER A 100 -7.61 10.53 -0.02
C SER A 100 -7.05 10.02 1.29
N PHE A 101 -5.75 9.75 1.31
CA PHE A 101 -5.01 9.45 2.53
C PHE A 101 -3.91 10.48 2.69
N SER A 102 -3.69 10.93 3.91
CA SER A 102 -2.55 11.77 4.31
C SER A 102 -1.89 11.20 5.56
N ASP A 103 -0.65 11.63 5.79
CA ASP A 103 0.12 11.28 6.97
C ASP A 103 0.20 9.75 7.19
N VAL A 104 0.36 9.01 6.08
CA VAL A 104 0.47 7.55 6.14
C VAL A 104 1.85 7.20 6.66
N SER A 105 1.92 6.68 7.86
CA SER A 105 3.17 6.33 8.53
C SER A 105 3.09 4.97 9.19
N GLY A 106 4.21 4.25 9.21
CA GLY A 106 4.24 2.94 9.84
C GLY A 106 5.39 2.07 9.38
N PHE A 107 5.26 0.78 9.65
CA PHE A 107 6.27 -0.19 9.25
C PHE A 107 5.68 -1.57 8.95
N ILE A 108 6.46 -2.36 8.21
CA ILE A 108 6.21 -3.78 7.94
C ILE A 108 7.54 -4.52 8.09
N GLU A 109 7.58 -5.53 8.96
CA GLU A 109 8.74 -6.42 9.08
C GLU A 109 8.75 -7.47 7.96
N SER A 110 9.94 -7.96 7.65
CA SER A 110 10.14 -8.94 6.59
C SER A 110 9.32 -10.21 6.73
N GLU A 111 9.01 -10.63 7.95
CA GLU A 111 8.19 -11.83 8.22
C GLU A 111 6.81 -11.74 7.57
N ASP A 112 6.18 -10.56 7.62
CA ASP A 112 4.86 -10.38 7.02
C ASP A 112 4.95 -10.23 5.49
N ILE A 113 6.00 -9.58 4.97
CA ILE A 113 6.29 -9.51 3.53
C ILE A 113 6.53 -10.92 2.97
N ASN A 114 7.28 -11.74 3.69
CA ASN A 114 7.63 -13.10 3.27
C ASN A 114 6.43 -14.04 3.21
N ARG A 115 5.34 -13.75 3.93
CA ARG A 115 4.09 -14.50 3.76
C ARG A 115 3.45 -14.29 2.38
N LEU A 116 3.65 -13.13 1.77
CA LEU A 116 3.22 -12.87 0.39
C LEU A 116 4.21 -13.39 -0.65
N ALA A 117 5.51 -13.23 -0.39
CA ALA A 117 6.59 -13.57 -1.34
C ALA A 117 6.98 -15.05 -1.31
N GLY A 118 6.83 -15.70 -0.15
CA GLY A 118 7.22 -17.09 0.08
C GLY A 118 6.60 -18.13 -0.87
N PRO A 119 5.30 -18.03 -1.23
CA PRO A 119 4.69 -18.93 -2.21
C PRO A 119 5.39 -18.91 -3.59
N PHE A 120 6.11 -17.84 -3.92
CA PHE A 120 6.91 -17.71 -5.15
C PHE A 120 8.37 -18.10 -4.93
N GLY A 121 8.75 -18.57 -3.73
CA GLY A 121 10.10 -18.93 -3.38
C GLY A 121 11.02 -17.73 -3.09
N HIS A 122 10.46 -16.54 -2.91
CA HIS A 122 11.21 -15.32 -2.60
C HIS A 122 11.22 -15.06 -1.09
N GLN A 123 12.34 -14.54 -0.58
CA GLN A 123 12.46 -14.14 0.81
C GLN A 123 13.19 -12.80 0.91
N PHE A 124 12.77 -12.00 1.89
CA PHE A 124 13.34 -10.70 2.19
C PHE A 124 13.73 -10.67 3.67
N SER A 125 14.80 -10.00 4.01
CA SER A 125 15.14 -9.65 5.38
C SER A 125 15.09 -8.13 5.55
N GLY A 126 15.11 -7.68 6.81
CA GLY A 126 15.03 -6.26 7.13
C GLY A 126 13.59 -5.76 7.29
N ARG A 127 13.46 -4.47 7.51
CA ARG A 127 12.21 -3.78 7.81
C ARG A 127 11.92 -2.73 6.73
N VAL A 128 10.67 -2.53 6.44
CA VAL A 128 10.17 -1.47 5.55
C VAL A 128 9.46 -0.43 6.39
N ASP A 129 9.96 0.80 6.41
CA ASP A 129 9.33 1.96 7.02
C ASP A 129 8.61 2.77 5.95
N ILE A 130 7.36 3.18 6.23
CA ILE A 130 6.46 3.87 5.32
C ILE A 130 6.25 5.29 5.81
N ASP A 131 6.41 6.27 4.91
CA ASP A 131 6.17 7.69 5.18
C ASP A 131 5.62 8.33 3.90
N LEU A 132 4.27 8.36 3.77
CA LEU A 132 3.60 8.92 2.60
C LEU A 132 2.80 10.15 3.03
N SER A 133 3.10 11.28 2.39
CA SER A 133 2.42 12.54 2.68
C SER A 133 1.02 12.60 2.09
N SER A 134 0.80 12.01 0.90
CA SER A 134 -0.52 12.00 0.29
C SER A 134 -0.72 10.88 -0.72
N ILE A 135 -1.93 10.32 -0.73
CA ILE A 135 -2.44 9.41 -1.76
C ILE A 135 -3.85 9.89 -2.12
N HIS A 136 -4.09 10.15 -3.40
CA HIS A 136 -5.41 10.50 -3.89
C HIS A 136 -5.89 9.46 -4.88
N TRP A 137 -7.06 8.89 -4.60
CA TRP A 137 -7.68 7.88 -5.42
C TRP A 137 -9.07 8.29 -5.89
N ARG A 138 -9.34 8.20 -7.17
CA ARG A 138 -10.69 8.21 -7.75
C ARG A 138 -11.04 6.82 -8.27
N PRO A 139 -12.31 6.54 -8.55
CA PRO A 139 -12.68 5.26 -9.16
C PRO A 139 -11.79 4.97 -10.38
N GLN A 140 -11.07 3.85 -10.33
CA GLN A 140 -10.17 3.36 -11.37
C GLN A 140 -8.93 4.24 -11.67
N CYS A 141 -8.64 5.27 -10.87
CA CYS A 141 -7.49 6.14 -11.10
C CYS A 141 -6.76 6.52 -9.82
N LEU A 142 -5.47 6.17 -9.71
CA LEU A 142 -4.56 6.74 -8.73
C LEU A 142 -4.06 8.09 -9.25
N GLU A 143 -4.59 9.19 -8.72
CA GLU A 143 -4.24 10.54 -9.17
C GLU A 143 -2.91 11.02 -8.63
N THR A 144 -2.63 10.72 -7.37
CA THR A 144 -1.44 11.19 -6.66
C THR A 144 -0.98 10.14 -5.68
N ALA A 145 0.32 9.91 -5.63
CA ALA A 145 0.98 9.19 -4.55
C ALA A 145 2.32 9.89 -4.30
N VAL A 146 2.49 10.46 -3.11
CA VAL A 146 3.70 11.22 -2.76
C VAL A 146 4.20 10.76 -1.41
N GLY A 147 5.47 10.44 -1.35
CA GLY A 147 6.14 10.03 -0.12
C GLY A 147 7.28 9.08 -0.39
N GLN A 148 7.74 8.45 0.66
CA GLN A 148 8.88 7.54 0.60
C GLN A 148 8.62 6.27 1.40
N VAL A 149 9.28 5.21 0.97
CA VAL A 149 9.35 3.93 1.65
C VAL A 149 10.82 3.60 1.84
N ASN A 150 11.24 3.36 3.08
CA ASN A 150 12.63 3.07 3.40
C ASN A 150 12.77 1.61 3.81
N TRP A 151 13.56 0.86 3.07
CA TRP A 151 13.96 -0.49 3.45
C TRP A 151 15.33 -0.46 4.13
N THR A 152 15.44 -1.08 5.29
CA THR A 152 16.69 -1.09 6.09
C THR A 152 17.85 -1.85 5.45
N GLY A 153 17.59 -2.53 4.34
CA GLY A 153 18.56 -3.41 3.70
C GLY A 153 18.55 -4.81 4.31
N GLY A 154 19.32 -5.69 3.70
CA GLY A 154 19.47 -7.07 4.16
C GLY A 154 19.63 -8.05 3.01
N LEU A 155 19.25 -9.30 3.22
CA LEU A 155 19.35 -10.36 2.23
C LEU A 155 18.05 -10.49 1.46
N ILE A 156 18.13 -10.50 0.14
CA ILE A 156 17.02 -10.89 -0.74
C ILE A 156 17.36 -12.24 -1.33
N THR A 157 16.51 -13.24 -1.10
CA THR A 157 16.58 -14.55 -1.74
C THR A 157 15.56 -14.57 -2.86
N LEU A 158 16.02 -14.79 -4.08
CA LEU A 158 15.16 -14.93 -5.25
C LEU A 158 15.26 -16.36 -5.79
N ASN A 159 14.12 -16.95 -6.10
CA ASN A 159 14.01 -18.18 -6.86
C ASN A 159 13.58 -17.82 -8.28
N ILE A 160 14.50 -17.94 -9.23
CA ILE A 160 14.28 -17.64 -10.64
C ILE A 160 14.65 -18.89 -11.44
N PHE A 161 13.69 -19.47 -12.16
CA PHE A 161 13.87 -20.71 -12.93
C PHE A 161 14.49 -21.86 -12.09
N ASP A 162 13.94 -22.08 -10.88
CA ASP A 162 14.41 -23.08 -9.90
C ASP A 162 15.86 -22.88 -9.41
N ARG A 163 16.42 -21.70 -9.64
CA ARG A 163 17.73 -21.30 -9.10
C ARG A 163 17.53 -20.33 -7.97
N VAL A 164 17.92 -20.74 -6.79
CA VAL A 164 17.90 -19.90 -5.59
C VAL A 164 19.20 -19.12 -5.50
N SER A 165 19.09 -17.81 -5.44
CA SER A 165 20.23 -16.90 -5.33
C SER A 165 20.01 -15.88 -4.23
N ASN A 166 21.06 -15.57 -3.48
CA ASN A 166 21.04 -14.65 -2.36
C ASN A 166 21.79 -13.36 -2.71
N TYR A 167 21.11 -12.25 -2.55
CA TYR A 167 21.63 -10.91 -2.89
C TYR A 167 21.64 -10.02 -1.65
N PRO A 168 22.79 -9.72 -1.07
CA PRO A 168 22.89 -8.73 -0.01
C PRO A 168 22.73 -7.34 -0.61
N LEU A 169 21.78 -6.58 -0.11
CA LEU A 169 21.56 -5.20 -0.52
C LEU A 169 21.65 -4.25 0.67
N PRO A 170 22.23 -3.06 0.49
CA PRO A 170 22.22 -2.01 1.52
C PRO A 170 20.81 -1.44 1.69
N ALA A 171 20.66 -0.53 2.64
CA ALA A 171 19.43 0.24 2.80
C ALA A 171 19.08 1.01 1.52
N LEU A 172 17.80 0.97 1.16
CA LEU A 172 17.25 1.58 -0.06
C LEU A 172 16.07 2.48 0.31
N THR A 173 15.95 3.61 -0.38
CA THR A 173 14.81 4.51 -0.28
C THR A 173 14.04 4.48 -1.58
N THR A 174 12.76 4.22 -1.53
CA THR A 174 11.84 4.25 -2.66
C THR A 174 10.98 5.51 -2.60
N LEU A 175 11.04 6.34 -3.63
CA LEU A 175 10.14 7.47 -3.81
C LEU A 175 8.93 7.03 -4.60
N LEU A 176 7.74 7.36 -4.10
CA LEU A 176 6.48 7.08 -4.77
C LEU A 176 6.02 8.28 -5.58
N GLY A 177 5.42 8.00 -6.73
CA GLY A 177 4.75 8.96 -7.59
C GLY A 177 3.54 8.32 -8.28
N ALA A 178 2.63 9.13 -8.81
CA ALA A 178 1.57 8.67 -9.68
C ALA A 178 1.88 9.04 -11.13
N THR A 179 1.46 8.20 -12.06
CA THR A 179 1.56 8.45 -13.51
C THR A 179 0.46 7.68 -14.23
N ASP A 180 -0.27 8.34 -15.12
CA ASP A 180 -1.31 7.74 -15.97
C ASP A 180 -2.25 6.78 -15.21
N CYS A 181 -2.80 7.26 -14.09
CA CYS A 181 -3.65 6.47 -13.17
C CYS A 181 -2.96 5.24 -12.54
N GLY A 182 -1.65 5.15 -12.65
CA GLY A 182 -0.83 4.09 -12.10
C GLY A 182 0.13 4.60 -11.03
N ILE A 183 0.94 3.69 -10.50
CA ILE A 183 1.97 3.99 -9.52
C ILE A 183 3.36 3.92 -10.15
N LYS A 184 4.20 4.89 -9.84
CA LYS A 184 5.63 4.89 -10.15
C LYS A 184 6.43 4.83 -8.86
N MET A 185 7.47 4.03 -8.85
CA MET A 185 8.39 3.86 -7.72
C MET A 185 9.82 4.00 -8.22
N SER A 186 10.58 4.94 -7.65
CA SER A 186 12.00 5.12 -7.96
C SER A 186 12.82 4.74 -6.74
N VAL A 187 13.57 3.66 -6.86
CA VAL A 187 14.42 3.11 -5.79
C VAL A 187 15.79 3.75 -5.85
N ASN A 188 16.22 4.31 -4.73
CA ASN A 188 17.44 5.06 -4.61
C ASN A 188 18.39 4.46 -3.58
N HIS A 189 19.68 4.52 -3.88
CA HIS A 189 20.77 4.31 -2.92
C HIS A 189 21.69 5.54 -2.95
N GLN A 190 21.94 6.16 -1.80
CA GLN A 190 22.78 7.38 -1.69
C GLN A 190 22.45 8.45 -2.74
N LYS A 191 21.14 8.77 -2.91
CA LYS A 191 20.60 9.74 -3.87
C LYS A 191 20.75 9.39 -5.36
N LYS A 192 21.21 8.17 -5.70
CA LYS A 192 21.23 7.69 -7.09
C LYS A 192 20.10 6.69 -7.28
N THR A 193 19.34 6.85 -8.36
CA THR A 193 18.32 5.89 -8.75
C THR A 193 18.97 4.61 -9.23
N VAL A 194 18.64 3.50 -8.58
CA VAL A 194 19.17 2.16 -8.88
C VAL A 194 18.13 1.24 -9.52
N ALA A 195 16.84 1.55 -9.35
CA ALA A 195 15.76 0.89 -10.07
C ALA A 195 14.54 1.82 -10.19
N ASP A 196 13.75 1.63 -11.23
CA ASP A 196 12.44 2.23 -11.41
C ASP A 196 11.41 1.14 -11.66
N PHE A 197 10.26 1.25 -11.02
CA PHE A 197 9.12 0.37 -11.22
C PHE A 197 7.89 1.21 -11.58
N GLN A 198 7.06 0.70 -12.47
CA GLN A 198 5.81 1.31 -12.83
C GLN A 198 4.74 0.23 -12.97
N LEU A 199 3.56 0.50 -12.43
CA LEU A 199 2.36 -0.32 -12.63
C LEU A 199 1.26 0.61 -13.13
N THR A 200 0.76 0.35 -14.33
CA THR A 200 -0.33 1.13 -14.93
C THR A 200 -1.70 0.61 -14.46
N ASP A 201 -2.74 1.42 -14.66
CA ASP A 201 -4.15 1.04 -14.47
C ASP A 201 -4.59 -0.17 -15.32
N ARG A 202 -3.93 -0.38 -16.46
CA ARG A 202 -4.17 -1.50 -17.39
C ARG A 202 -3.46 -2.79 -17.00
N GLY A 203 -2.77 -2.78 -15.84
CA GLY A 203 -2.06 -3.94 -15.30
C GLY A 203 -0.71 -4.23 -15.95
N TRP A 204 -0.14 -3.28 -16.70
CA TRP A 204 1.23 -3.40 -17.18
C TRP A 204 2.21 -3.03 -16.08
N PHE A 205 3.11 -3.96 -15.79
CA PHE A 205 4.22 -3.77 -14.87
C PHE A 205 5.51 -3.61 -15.67
N THR A 206 6.25 -2.54 -15.41
CA THR A 206 7.56 -2.28 -15.99
C THR A 206 8.58 -2.15 -14.86
N ALA A 207 9.71 -2.84 -14.98
CA ALA A 207 10.84 -2.73 -14.07
C ALA A 207 12.09 -2.39 -14.88
N ARG A 208 12.77 -1.30 -14.51
CA ARG A 208 14.06 -0.89 -15.06
C ARG A 208 15.11 -0.98 -13.96
N LEU A 209 16.03 -1.92 -14.06
CA LEU A 209 17.11 -2.12 -13.09
C LEU A 209 18.40 -1.51 -13.64
N GLN A 210 18.99 -0.56 -12.91
CA GLN A 210 20.26 0.05 -13.29
C GLN A 210 21.44 -0.90 -12.99
N PRO A 211 22.55 -0.85 -13.77
CA PRO A 211 23.74 -1.66 -13.50
C PRO A 211 24.31 -1.51 -12.09
N GLU A 212 24.09 -0.34 -11.47
CA GLU A 212 24.48 -0.05 -10.09
C GLU A 212 23.78 -0.96 -9.07
N LEU A 213 22.50 -1.27 -9.27
CA LEU A 213 21.78 -2.20 -8.39
C LEU A 213 22.39 -3.60 -8.44
N LEU A 214 22.76 -4.06 -9.62
CA LEU A 214 23.39 -5.37 -9.80
C LEU A 214 24.77 -5.46 -9.12
N LYS A 215 25.53 -4.35 -9.15
CA LYS A 215 26.80 -4.23 -8.44
C LYS A 215 26.60 -4.22 -6.93
N LEU A 216 25.62 -3.48 -6.42
CA LEU A 216 25.25 -3.47 -4.99
C LEU A 216 24.83 -4.87 -4.52
N ALA A 217 24.07 -5.59 -5.34
CA ALA A 217 23.64 -6.96 -5.08
C ALA A 217 24.75 -8.00 -5.25
N LYS A 218 25.95 -7.61 -5.68
CA LYS A 218 27.08 -8.49 -5.95
C LYS A 218 26.75 -9.61 -6.95
N VAL A 219 25.93 -9.29 -7.96
CA VAL A 219 25.60 -10.23 -9.03
C VAL A 219 26.88 -10.57 -9.81
N PRO A 220 27.15 -11.85 -10.11
CA PRO A 220 28.26 -12.23 -10.96
C PRO A 220 28.26 -11.45 -12.29
N ASP A 221 29.43 -11.03 -12.75
CA ASP A 221 29.61 -10.27 -14.00
C ASP A 221 28.86 -8.92 -14.11
N ALA A 222 28.31 -8.39 -13.00
CA ALA A 222 27.61 -7.10 -12.98
C ALA A 222 28.46 -5.93 -13.55
N ASN A 223 29.78 -6.02 -13.49
CA ASN A 223 30.69 -5.01 -14.03
C ASN A 223 30.71 -4.97 -15.57
N GLN A 224 30.27 -6.02 -16.23
CA GLN A 224 30.19 -6.11 -17.70
C GLN A 224 28.87 -5.53 -18.23
N ILE A 225 27.84 -5.45 -17.36
CA ILE A 225 26.52 -4.92 -17.71
C ILE A 225 26.62 -3.39 -17.69
N ARG A 226 26.44 -2.77 -18.85
CA ARG A 226 26.51 -1.30 -19.02
C ARG A 226 25.14 -0.66 -19.21
N GLU A 227 24.16 -1.43 -19.68
CA GLU A 227 22.81 -0.94 -19.97
C GLU A 227 21.83 -1.41 -18.91
N PRO A 228 20.79 -0.61 -18.62
CA PRO A 228 19.72 -1.03 -17.70
C PRO A 228 19.00 -2.28 -18.20
N LEU A 229 18.67 -3.19 -17.30
CA LEU A 229 17.79 -4.32 -17.60
C LEU A 229 16.34 -3.84 -17.56
N LEU A 230 15.59 -4.09 -18.62
CA LEU A 230 14.19 -3.75 -18.74
C LEU A 230 13.34 -5.03 -18.73
N PHE A 231 12.34 -5.06 -17.86
CA PHE A 231 11.33 -6.11 -17.78
C PHE A 231 9.97 -5.46 -17.95
N GLU A 232 9.13 -6.07 -18.76
CA GLU A 232 7.76 -5.61 -18.96
C GLU A 232 6.84 -6.83 -19.02
N GLU A 233 5.80 -6.82 -18.17
CA GLU A 233 4.86 -7.92 -18.06
C GLU A 233 3.47 -7.41 -17.72
N LYS A 234 2.44 -8.05 -18.26
CA LYS A 234 1.05 -7.81 -17.88
C LYS A 234 0.69 -8.72 -16.71
N ILE A 235 0.44 -8.13 -15.52
CA ILE A 235 0.20 -8.87 -14.27
C ILE A 235 -1.24 -8.78 -13.75
N LEU A 236 -2.09 -7.91 -14.33
CA LEU A 236 -3.51 -7.73 -13.99
C LEU A 236 -4.41 -7.83 -15.24
#